data_bbb5b10f9e883b2777e0cbcf6e3e8770
#
_entry.id   bbb5b10f9e883b2777e0cbcf6e3e8770
#
_cell.length_a   1.000
_cell.length_b   1.000
_cell.length_c   1.000
_cell.angle_alpha   90.00
_cell.angle_beta   90.00
_cell.angle_gamma   90.00
#
_symmetry.space_group_name_H-M   'P 1'
#
loop_
_entity.id
_entity.type
_entity.pdbx_description
1 polymer ?
#
loop_
_entity_poly.entity_id
_entity_poly.type
_entity_poly.pdbx_seq_one_letter_code
_entity_poly.pdbx_strand_id
1 'polypeptide(L)'
;MKNERKEPIQIPHIQTINDHISYLTPTEHPLSANVVIIEGDAFFWVYDVGNHPAVSEILQKKSEQTGKEIRVILSHFHPDHIGNLSEISCEAVYQGKNTFRYTKTGTVIEEDTWFQDGDVRLHLFPIPSSHAKGSLALEVDETWCFLGDAAYATQKNGQTVYNAERLLAEIRVLKNVRAPHFLLSHSEPFQQNKE
;
A
#
# COMPACT_ATOMS: atom_id res chain seq x y z
N MET A 1 -11.59 -2.61 -39.78
CA MET A 1 -10.46 -2.33 -38.89
C MET A 1 -10.96 -1.30 -37.88
N LYS A 2 -11.21 -1.72 -36.61
CA LYS A 2 -11.57 -0.81 -35.54
C LYS A 2 -10.30 -0.05 -35.13
N ASN A 3 -10.28 1.27 -35.26
CA ASN A 3 -9.24 2.13 -34.73
C ASN A 3 -9.32 2.03 -33.20
N GLU A 4 -8.52 1.19 -32.59
CA GLU A 4 -8.28 1.23 -31.17
C GLU A 4 -7.53 2.55 -30.88
N ARG A 5 -8.25 3.53 -30.36
CA ARG A 5 -7.62 4.72 -29.77
C ARG A 5 -6.79 4.20 -28.61
N LYS A 6 -5.47 4.24 -28.74
CA LYS A 6 -4.58 4.04 -27.59
C LYS A 6 -4.92 5.16 -26.61
N GLU A 7 -5.46 4.79 -25.47
CA GLU A 7 -5.63 5.73 -24.37
C GLU A 7 -4.25 6.28 -23.96
N PRO A 8 -4.14 7.57 -23.62
CA PRO A 8 -2.88 8.14 -23.21
C PRO A 8 -2.33 7.37 -22.00
N ILE A 9 -1.04 7.07 -22.02
CA ILE A 9 -0.35 6.43 -20.88
C ILE A 9 -0.51 7.37 -19.69
N GLN A 10 -1.20 6.91 -18.65
CA GLN A 10 -1.39 7.66 -17.42
C GLN A 10 -0.13 7.50 -16.57
N ILE A 11 0.56 8.60 -16.31
CA ILE A 11 1.78 8.60 -15.48
C ILE A 11 1.37 8.90 -14.03
N PRO A 12 1.79 8.08 -13.04
CA PRO A 12 1.54 8.37 -11.64
C PRO A 12 2.21 9.68 -11.24
N HIS A 13 1.53 10.51 -10.48
CA HIS A 13 2.07 11.78 -9.98
C HIS A 13 2.02 11.82 -8.45
N ILE A 14 2.93 12.61 -7.87
CA ILE A 14 3.02 12.75 -6.42
C ILE A 14 1.91 13.66 -5.91
N GLN A 15 1.16 13.16 -4.92
CA GLN A 15 0.22 13.93 -4.11
C GLN A 15 0.78 14.01 -2.68
N THR A 16 0.88 15.22 -2.15
CA THR A 16 1.34 15.46 -0.78
C THR A 16 0.15 15.44 0.17
N ILE A 17 0.25 14.65 1.24
CA ILE A 17 -0.73 14.58 2.32
C ILE A 17 -0.34 15.55 3.44
N ASN A 18 0.92 15.46 3.90
CA ASN A 18 1.49 16.35 4.91
C ASN A 18 3.03 16.41 4.75
N ASP A 19 3.75 16.95 5.72
CA ASP A 19 5.20 17.15 5.64
C ASP A 19 5.99 15.82 5.52
N HIS A 20 5.43 14.70 6.03
CA HIS A 20 6.08 13.38 6.04
C HIS A 20 5.44 12.38 5.09
N ILE A 21 4.19 12.59 4.66
CA ILE A 21 3.44 11.60 3.89
C ILE A 21 3.07 12.16 2.53
N SER A 22 3.39 11.41 1.51
CA SER A 22 2.94 11.61 0.12
C SER A 22 2.58 10.28 -0.51
N TYR A 23 1.89 10.30 -1.64
CA TYR A 23 1.66 9.08 -2.41
C TYR A 23 1.72 9.35 -3.91
N LEU A 24 2.07 8.31 -4.67
CA LEU A 24 1.95 8.27 -6.12
C LEU A 24 0.53 7.79 -6.45
N THR A 25 -0.15 8.53 -7.32
CA THR A 25 -1.53 8.20 -7.73
C THR A 25 -1.60 6.88 -8.48
N PRO A 26 -2.73 6.16 -8.40
CA PRO A 26 -2.91 4.91 -9.10
C PRO A 26 -3.02 5.14 -10.60
N THR A 27 -2.79 4.11 -11.39
CA THR A 27 -2.99 4.14 -12.85
C THR A 27 -3.80 2.93 -13.31
N GLU A 28 -4.50 3.06 -14.45
CA GLU A 28 -5.25 1.97 -15.04
C GLU A 28 -4.43 1.20 -16.10
N HIS A 29 -3.49 1.87 -16.76
CA HIS A 29 -2.68 1.29 -17.84
C HIS A 29 -1.19 1.65 -17.73
N PRO A 30 -0.34 0.75 -17.17
CA PRO A 30 -0.72 -0.51 -16.51
C PRO A 30 -1.48 -0.25 -15.21
N LEU A 31 -2.30 -1.22 -14.78
CA LEU A 31 -2.92 -1.14 -13.47
C LEU A 31 -1.85 -1.08 -12.40
N SER A 32 -1.89 -0.06 -11.57
CA SER A 32 -0.94 0.19 -10.49
C SER A 32 -1.65 0.83 -9.32
N ALA A 33 -1.43 0.30 -8.14
CA ALA A 33 -1.97 0.81 -6.90
C ALA A 33 -1.37 2.16 -6.51
N ASN A 34 -1.99 2.89 -5.59
CA ASN A 34 -1.36 3.98 -4.86
C ASN A 34 -0.07 3.46 -4.21
N VAL A 35 1.00 4.24 -4.29
CA VAL A 35 2.27 3.96 -3.61
C VAL A 35 2.49 5.02 -2.57
N VAL A 36 2.36 4.67 -1.29
CA VAL A 36 2.51 5.65 -0.21
C VAL A 36 3.98 5.74 0.20
N ILE A 37 4.47 6.96 0.35
CA ILE A 37 5.84 7.28 0.74
C ILE A 37 5.77 8.03 2.06
N ILE A 38 6.35 7.45 3.11
CA ILE A 38 6.46 8.06 4.44
C ILE A 38 7.94 8.36 4.68
N GLU A 39 8.24 9.64 4.89
CA GLU A 39 9.60 10.10 5.12
C GLU A 39 9.91 10.15 6.61
N GLY A 40 10.69 9.19 7.09
CA GLY A 40 11.30 9.19 8.42
C GLY A 40 12.65 9.89 8.44
N ASP A 41 13.35 9.85 9.56
CA ASP A 41 14.69 10.43 9.69
C ASP A 41 15.75 9.64 8.89
N ALA A 42 15.72 8.30 8.99
CA ALA A 42 16.70 7.42 8.36
C ALA A 42 16.22 6.79 7.06
N PHE A 43 14.91 6.55 6.92
CA PHE A 43 14.36 5.76 5.83
C PHE A 43 13.22 6.47 5.10
N PHE A 44 13.03 6.06 3.84
CA PHE A 44 11.73 6.13 3.18
C PHE A 44 10.99 4.81 3.40
N TRP A 45 9.87 4.86 4.10
CA TRP A 45 8.94 3.75 4.23
C TRP A 45 7.94 3.81 3.08
N VAL A 46 7.90 2.76 2.28
CA VAL A 46 7.07 2.71 1.08
C VAL A 46 6.02 1.62 1.25
N TYR A 47 4.74 2.02 1.29
CA TYR A 47 3.64 1.08 1.37
C TYR A 47 3.10 0.82 -0.04
N ASP A 48 3.26 -0.43 -0.48
CA ASP A 48 3.18 -0.94 -1.84
C ASP A 48 4.19 -0.31 -2.80
N VAL A 49 4.45 -0.97 -3.91
CA VAL A 49 5.44 -0.52 -4.90
C VAL A 49 4.85 -0.36 -6.30
N GLY A 50 3.53 -0.59 -6.43
CA GLY A 50 2.85 -0.45 -7.70
C GLY A 50 3.34 -1.41 -8.79
N ASN A 51 2.91 -1.13 -10.02
CA ASN A 51 3.29 -1.87 -11.23
C ASN A 51 3.67 -0.93 -12.40
N HIS A 52 3.49 0.38 -12.24
CA HIS A 52 3.88 1.32 -13.29
C HIS A 52 5.40 1.59 -13.24
N PRO A 53 6.13 1.49 -14.37
CA PRO A 53 7.60 1.62 -14.37
C PRO A 53 8.14 2.93 -13.78
N ALA A 54 7.42 4.04 -13.94
CA ALA A 54 7.84 5.31 -13.36
C ALA A 54 7.93 5.32 -11.82
N VAL A 55 7.27 4.37 -11.14
CA VAL A 55 7.31 4.29 -9.66
C VAL A 55 8.72 3.98 -9.17
N SER A 56 9.37 2.96 -9.74
CA SER A 56 10.73 2.58 -9.36
C SER A 56 11.72 3.73 -9.60
N GLU A 57 11.61 4.42 -10.72
CA GLU A 57 12.45 5.58 -11.05
C GLU A 57 12.27 6.74 -10.04
N ILE A 58 11.02 7.04 -9.68
CA ILE A 58 10.71 8.10 -8.71
C ILE A 58 11.26 7.77 -7.33
N LEU A 59 11.03 6.54 -6.85
CA LEU A 59 11.50 6.10 -5.54
C LEU A 59 13.02 6.09 -5.45
N GLN A 60 13.69 5.55 -6.48
CA GLN A 60 15.14 5.51 -6.54
C GLN A 60 15.75 6.91 -6.54
N LYS A 61 15.21 7.82 -7.35
CA LYS A 61 15.64 9.20 -7.39
C LYS A 61 15.48 9.93 -6.05
N LYS A 62 14.38 9.70 -5.31
CA LYS A 62 14.19 10.27 -3.96
C LYS A 62 15.24 9.74 -3.00
N SER A 63 15.51 8.45 -3.01
CA SER A 63 16.55 7.82 -2.19
C SER A 63 17.94 8.40 -2.48
N GLU A 64 18.32 8.50 -3.74
CA GLU A 64 19.61 9.07 -4.15
C GLU A 64 19.77 10.55 -3.74
N GLN A 65 18.70 11.35 -3.88
CA GLN A 65 18.73 12.79 -3.56
C GLN A 65 18.88 13.06 -2.06
N THR A 66 18.35 12.20 -1.22
CA THR A 66 18.34 12.41 0.24
C THR A 66 19.37 11.55 0.96
N GLY A 67 19.89 10.50 0.33
CA GLY A 67 20.74 9.49 0.96
C GLY A 67 19.99 8.55 1.90
N LYS A 68 18.65 8.60 1.96
CA LYS A 68 17.84 7.70 2.79
C LYS A 68 17.59 6.38 2.07
N GLU A 69 17.72 5.27 2.78
CA GLU A 69 17.41 3.94 2.25
C GLU A 69 15.89 3.68 2.24
N ILE A 70 15.46 2.79 1.35
CA ILE A 70 14.05 2.44 1.20
C ILE A 70 13.73 1.19 2.03
N ARG A 71 12.65 1.23 2.80
CA ARG A 71 12.00 0.08 3.44
C ARG A 71 10.61 -0.10 2.85
N VAL A 72 10.34 -1.29 2.34
CA VAL A 72 9.09 -1.61 1.67
C VAL A 72 8.16 -2.37 2.60
N ILE A 73 6.89 -1.98 2.61
CA ILE A 73 5.77 -2.69 3.24
C ILE A 73 4.81 -3.07 2.14
N LEU A 74 4.50 -4.36 1.99
CA LEU A 74 3.55 -4.84 0.99
C LEU A 74 2.20 -5.17 1.65
N SER A 75 1.15 -4.51 1.17
CA SER A 75 -0.21 -4.75 1.65
C SER A 75 -0.69 -6.17 1.36
N HIS A 76 -0.50 -6.63 0.11
CA HIS A 76 -0.84 -7.99 -0.32
C HIS A 76 -0.13 -8.34 -1.65
N PHE A 77 -0.43 -9.50 -2.22
CA PHE A 77 0.36 -10.15 -3.27
C PHE A 77 -0.07 -9.86 -4.72
N HIS A 78 -1.03 -8.99 -4.99
CA HIS A 78 -1.46 -8.73 -6.37
C HIS A 78 -0.39 -7.94 -7.15
N PRO A 79 -0.29 -8.19 -8.47
CA PRO A 79 0.79 -7.62 -9.28
C PRO A 79 0.85 -6.09 -9.29
N ASP A 80 -0.29 -5.43 -9.24
CA ASP A 80 -0.41 -3.97 -9.20
C ASP A 80 0.08 -3.35 -7.89
N HIS A 81 0.36 -4.15 -6.85
CA HIS A 81 0.95 -3.76 -5.57
C HIS A 81 2.43 -4.11 -5.46
N ILE A 82 2.85 -5.27 -6.03
CA ILE A 82 4.20 -5.80 -5.83
C ILE A 82 5.08 -5.76 -7.09
N GLY A 83 4.53 -5.30 -8.22
CA GLY A 83 5.14 -5.47 -9.55
C GLY A 83 6.54 -4.88 -9.69
N ASN A 84 6.82 -3.76 -9.05
CA ASN A 84 8.13 -3.12 -9.11
C ASN A 84 9.12 -3.56 -8.01
N LEU A 85 8.78 -4.56 -7.19
CA LEU A 85 9.64 -4.93 -6.06
C LEU A 85 11.07 -5.32 -6.49
N SER A 86 11.23 -6.01 -7.61
CA SER A 86 12.55 -6.41 -8.14
C SER A 86 13.35 -5.24 -8.71
N GLU A 87 12.71 -4.13 -9.02
CA GLU A 87 13.32 -2.94 -9.62
C GLU A 87 13.74 -1.89 -8.58
N ILE A 88 13.41 -2.12 -7.30
CA ILE A 88 13.67 -1.17 -6.23
C ILE A 88 14.76 -1.74 -5.32
N SER A 89 15.88 -1.00 -5.20
CA SER A 89 16.88 -1.27 -4.18
C SER A 89 16.34 -0.85 -2.81
N CYS A 90 16.07 -1.81 -1.94
CA CYS A 90 15.53 -1.56 -0.60
C CYS A 90 16.32 -2.32 0.47
N GLU A 91 16.40 -1.73 1.67
CA GLU A 91 17.09 -2.32 2.82
C GLU A 91 16.29 -3.46 3.44
N ALA A 92 14.96 -3.32 3.48
CA ALA A 92 14.08 -4.33 4.05
C ALA A 92 12.72 -4.38 3.34
N VAL A 93 12.08 -5.56 3.39
CA VAL A 93 10.71 -5.80 2.91
C VAL A 93 9.91 -6.44 4.04
N TYR A 94 8.75 -5.88 4.37
CA TYR A 94 7.79 -6.38 5.35
C TYR A 94 6.48 -6.76 4.66
N GLN A 95 5.93 -7.93 4.97
CA GLN A 95 4.77 -8.43 4.24
C GLN A 95 4.05 -9.55 4.98
N GLY A 96 2.81 -9.83 4.62
CA GLY A 96 2.08 -10.97 5.13
C GLY A 96 2.58 -12.31 4.54
N LYS A 97 2.30 -13.41 5.24
CA LYS A 97 2.72 -14.78 4.87
C LYS A 97 2.29 -15.20 3.46
N ASN A 98 1.12 -14.75 3.00
CA ASN A 98 0.67 -15.10 1.65
C ASN A 98 1.46 -14.34 0.58
N THR A 99 1.77 -13.05 0.82
CA THR A 99 2.60 -12.25 -0.08
C THR A 99 4.01 -12.81 -0.19
N PHE A 100 4.59 -13.26 0.92
CA PHE A 100 5.90 -13.94 0.94
C PHE A 100 5.96 -15.17 0.00
N ARG A 101 4.85 -15.87 -0.23
CA ARG A 101 4.82 -17.01 -1.18
C ARG A 101 5.11 -16.59 -2.63
N TYR A 102 4.88 -15.33 -2.96
CA TYR A 102 5.13 -14.76 -4.30
C TYR A 102 6.50 -14.08 -4.36
N THR A 103 6.84 -13.25 -3.41
CA THR A 103 8.08 -12.47 -3.39
C THR A 103 9.31 -13.28 -3.02
N LYS A 104 9.18 -14.30 -2.16
CA LYS A 104 10.25 -15.19 -1.65
C LYS A 104 11.38 -14.45 -0.92
N THR A 105 11.16 -13.21 -0.52
CA THR A 105 12.14 -12.36 0.17
C THR A 105 11.48 -11.54 1.27
N GLY A 106 12.27 -11.01 2.22
CA GLY A 106 11.79 -10.11 3.27
C GLY A 106 11.27 -10.81 4.53
N THR A 107 10.69 -10.04 5.43
CA THR A 107 10.19 -10.44 6.75
C THR A 107 8.68 -10.63 6.73
N VAL A 108 8.21 -11.74 7.27
CA VAL A 108 6.78 -12.04 7.42
C VAL A 108 6.25 -11.42 8.71
N ILE A 109 5.17 -10.65 8.60
CA ILE A 109 4.45 -10.04 9.72
C ILE A 109 3.17 -10.84 9.96
N GLU A 110 3.02 -11.40 11.15
CA GLU A 110 1.86 -12.22 11.56
C GLU A 110 1.10 -11.60 12.73
N GLU A 111 1.66 -10.56 13.38
CA GLU A 111 1.07 -9.84 14.50
C GLU A 111 1.40 -8.34 14.44
N ASP A 112 0.77 -7.55 15.30
CA ASP A 112 0.98 -6.12 15.40
C ASP A 112 2.46 -5.80 15.61
N THR A 113 3.02 -4.97 14.73
CA THR A 113 4.44 -4.62 14.72
C THR A 113 4.59 -3.10 14.64
N TRP A 114 5.46 -2.57 15.47
CA TRP A 114 5.70 -1.13 15.57
C TRP A 114 7.12 -0.78 15.13
N PHE A 115 7.22 0.35 14.42
CA PHE A 115 8.50 0.95 14.07
C PHE A 115 8.48 2.42 14.47
N GLN A 116 9.68 2.94 14.79
CA GLN A 116 9.91 4.36 15.05
C GLN A 116 11.08 4.81 14.19
N ASP A 117 10.92 5.92 13.47
CA ASP A 117 11.97 6.50 12.63
C ASP A 117 11.90 8.03 12.74
N GLY A 118 12.73 8.58 13.65
CA GLY A 118 12.60 9.96 14.09
C GLY A 118 11.28 10.19 14.80
N ASP A 119 10.54 11.19 14.37
CA ASP A 119 9.23 11.53 14.91
C ASP A 119 8.09 10.68 14.30
N VAL A 120 8.36 9.92 13.25
CA VAL A 120 7.36 9.08 12.57
C VAL A 120 7.20 7.73 13.27
N ARG A 121 5.97 7.41 13.66
CA ARG A 121 5.58 6.13 14.25
C ARG A 121 4.69 5.34 13.31
N LEU A 122 5.10 4.12 13.01
CA LEU A 122 4.39 3.20 12.12
C LEU A 122 3.86 2.00 12.90
N HIS A 123 2.58 1.71 12.75
CA HIS A 123 1.92 0.52 13.27
C HIS A 123 1.47 -0.34 12.11
N LEU A 124 2.15 -1.45 11.90
CA LEU A 124 1.87 -2.42 10.86
C LEU A 124 1.13 -3.61 11.46
N PHE A 125 -0.03 -3.97 10.92
CA PHE A 125 -0.86 -5.02 11.49
C PHE A 125 -1.59 -5.85 10.42
N PRO A 126 -1.81 -7.16 10.70
CA PRO A 126 -2.63 -8.00 9.84
C PRO A 126 -4.10 -7.53 9.82
N ILE A 127 -4.67 -7.44 8.63
CA ILE A 127 -6.08 -7.08 8.45
C ILE A 127 -6.83 -8.21 7.73
N PRO A 128 -7.96 -8.69 8.28
CA PRO A 128 -8.85 -9.60 7.57
C PRO A 128 -9.39 -8.93 6.32
N SER A 129 -9.36 -9.61 5.19
CA SER A 129 -9.84 -9.06 3.93
C SER A 129 -10.59 -10.10 3.11
N SER A 130 -11.67 -9.67 2.46
CA SER A 130 -12.36 -10.46 1.44
C SER A 130 -11.58 -10.53 0.15
N HIS A 131 -10.81 -9.47 -0.15
CA HIS A 131 -10.05 -9.30 -1.40
C HIS A 131 -8.84 -10.26 -1.45
N ALA A 132 -7.96 -10.20 -0.46
CA ALA A 132 -6.76 -11.02 -0.41
C ALA A 132 -6.48 -11.54 1.00
N LYS A 133 -5.97 -12.78 1.09
CA LYS A 133 -5.57 -13.38 2.37
C LYS A 133 -4.20 -12.86 2.78
N GLY A 134 -4.04 -12.57 4.10
CA GLY A 134 -2.77 -12.14 4.67
C GLY A 134 -2.41 -10.72 4.27
N SER A 135 -3.44 -9.88 4.09
CA SER A 135 -3.26 -8.44 3.91
C SER A 135 -2.73 -7.79 5.17
N LEU A 136 -1.93 -6.75 4.99
CA LEU A 136 -1.43 -5.88 6.05
C LEU A 136 -1.98 -4.49 5.85
N ALA A 137 -2.30 -3.81 6.95
CA ALA A 137 -2.60 -2.39 6.98
C ALA A 137 -1.50 -1.64 7.74
N LEU A 138 -1.33 -0.38 7.45
CA LEU A 138 -0.34 0.49 8.07
C LEU A 138 -1.01 1.74 8.62
N GLU A 139 -0.91 1.95 9.93
CA GLU A 139 -1.31 3.21 10.58
C GLU A 139 -0.05 4.04 10.87
N VAL A 140 -0.09 5.33 10.53
CA VAL A 140 1.02 6.28 10.72
C VAL A 140 0.57 7.39 11.64
N ASP A 141 1.31 7.59 12.75
CA ASP A 141 1.13 8.65 13.76
C ASP A 141 -0.30 8.75 14.33
N GLU A 142 -1.07 7.66 14.30
CA GLU A 142 -2.49 7.64 14.66
C GLU A 142 -3.33 8.67 13.87
N THR A 143 -2.85 9.13 12.72
CA THR A 143 -3.49 10.14 11.87
C THR A 143 -3.94 9.59 10.52
N TRP A 144 -3.18 8.67 9.94
CA TRP A 144 -3.45 8.05 8.65
C TRP A 144 -3.40 6.53 8.73
N CYS A 145 -4.34 5.87 8.06
CA CYS A 145 -4.35 4.41 7.91
C CYS A 145 -4.45 4.02 6.43
N PHE A 146 -3.48 3.26 5.97
CA PHE A 146 -3.35 2.74 4.62
C PHE A 146 -3.79 1.28 4.61
N LEU A 147 -4.81 0.96 3.81
CA LEU A 147 -5.49 -0.33 3.87
C LEU A 147 -5.15 -1.27 2.69
N GLY A 148 -4.40 -0.79 1.70
CA GLY A 148 -4.29 -1.54 0.45
C GLY A 148 -5.67 -1.76 -0.17
N ASP A 149 -5.94 -2.99 -0.55
CA ASP A 149 -7.24 -3.39 -1.09
C ASP A 149 -8.14 -4.11 -0.06
N ALA A 150 -7.84 -3.98 1.25
CA ALA A 150 -8.51 -4.78 2.27
C ALA A 150 -10.03 -4.66 2.22
N ALA A 151 -10.55 -3.44 2.03
CA ALA A 151 -11.99 -3.17 2.00
C ALA A 151 -12.67 -3.47 0.65
N TYR A 152 -11.92 -3.86 -0.38
CA TYR A 152 -12.52 -4.24 -1.65
C TYR A 152 -13.04 -5.67 -1.63
N ALA A 153 -14.05 -5.91 -2.49
CA ALA A 153 -14.56 -7.24 -2.73
C ALA A 153 -13.58 -8.09 -3.55
N THR A 154 -13.70 -9.41 -3.46
CA THR A 154 -13.06 -10.29 -4.44
C THR A 154 -13.93 -10.48 -5.67
N GLN A 155 -13.29 -10.73 -6.83
CA GLN A 155 -13.98 -11.12 -8.05
C GLN A 155 -13.98 -12.66 -8.15
N LYS A 156 -15.16 -13.25 -8.27
CA LYS A 156 -15.32 -14.69 -8.44
C LYS A 156 -16.31 -14.99 -9.56
N ASN A 157 -15.84 -15.64 -10.62
CA ASN A 157 -16.65 -15.96 -11.82
C ASN A 157 -17.37 -14.73 -12.40
N GLY A 158 -16.69 -13.57 -12.45
CA GLY A 158 -17.25 -12.32 -12.96
C GLY A 158 -18.24 -11.63 -12.01
N GLN A 159 -18.39 -12.12 -10.80
CA GLN A 159 -19.25 -11.52 -9.77
C GLN A 159 -18.42 -10.93 -8.64
N THR A 160 -18.85 -9.78 -8.16
CA THR A 160 -18.28 -9.12 -6.97
C THR A 160 -18.83 -9.80 -5.72
N VAL A 161 -17.95 -10.37 -4.90
CA VAL A 161 -18.33 -11.15 -3.71
C VAL A 161 -17.55 -10.69 -2.48
N TYR A 162 -18.30 -10.46 -1.39
CA TYR A 162 -17.72 -10.30 -0.05
C TYR A 162 -17.87 -11.60 0.76
N ASN A 163 -16.83 -11.96 1.49
CA ASN A 163 -16.96 -12.95 2.54
C ASN A 163 -17.45 -12.24 3.82
N ALA A 164 -18.69 -12.48 4.23
CA ALA A 164 -19.32 -11.79 5.35
C ALA A 164 -18.55 -11.96 6.68
N GLU A 165 -18.01 -13.14 6.95
CA GLU A 165 -17.22 -13.39 8.17
C GLU A 165 -15.96 -12.53 8.20
N ARG A 166 -15.23 -12.46 7.07
CA ARG A 166 -14.03 -11.64 6.95
C ARG A 166 -14.34 -10.16 7.03
N LEU A 167 -15.40 -9.71 6.36
CA LEU A 167 -15.83 -8.31 6.41
C LEU A 167 -16.18 -7.89 7.85
N LEU A 168 -16.90 -8.74 8.61
CA LEU A 168 -17.17 -8.46 10.01
C LEU A 168 -15.91 -8.45 10.88
N ALA A 169 -14.95 -9.33 10.59
CA ALA A 169 -13.66 -9.33 11.29
C ALA A 169 -12.83 -8.08 10.95
N GLU A 170 -12.81 -7.67 9.68
CA GLU A 170 -12.18 -6.42 9.22
C GLU A 170 -12.75 -5.20 9.92
N ILE A 171 -14.08 -5.06 9.96
CA ILE A 171 -14.76 -3.96 10.66
C ILE A 171 -14.38 -3.91 12.15
N ARG A 172 -14.23 -5.07 12.81
CA ARG A 172 -13.78 -5.11 14.21
C ARG A 172 -12.35 -4.60 14.39
N VAL A 173 -11.45 -4.92 13.47
CA VAL A 173 -10.08 -4.39 13.46
C VAL A 173 -10.11 -2.88 13.24
N LEU A 174 -10.82 -2.42 12.21
CA LEU A 174 -10.89 -0.99 11.85
C LEU A 174 -11.49 -0.12 12.95
N LYS A 175 -12.41 -0.66 13.78
CA LYS A 175 -12.93 0.07 14.96
C LYS A 175 -11.87 0.40 16.01
N ASN A 176 -10.75 -0.31 16.04
CA ASN A 176 -9.65 -0.09 16.97
C ASN A 176 -8.55 0.82 16.37
N VAL A 177 -8.60 1.12 15.07
CA VAL A 177 -7.71 2.07 14.42
C VAL A 177 -8.01 3.48 14.94
N ARG A 178 -6.96 4.19 15.32
CA ARG A 178 -7.10 5.55 15.89
C ARG A 178 -7.11 6.63 14.83
N ALA A 179 -6.46 6.36 13.70
CA ALA A 179 -6.40 7.27 12.57
C ALA A 179 -7.80 7.66 12.06
N PRO A 180 -8.10 8.96 11.91
CA PRO A 180 -9.35 9.41 11.31
C PRO A 180 -9.33 9.39 9.79
N HIS A 181 -8.15 9.36 9.15
CA HIS A 181 -7.99 9.43 7.70
C HIS A 181 -7.55 8.09 7.12
N PHE A 182 -8.10 7.74 5.98
CA PHE A 182 -7.84 6.48 5.31
C PHE A 182 -7.49 6.67 3.84
N LEU A 183 -6.68 5.75 3.29
CA LEU A 183 -6.42 5.63 1.88
C LEU A 183 -6.48 4.16 1.46
N LEU A 184 -7.29 3.86 0.45
CA LEU A 184 -7.32 2.59 -0.28
C LEU A 184 -6.46 2.72 -1.55
N SER A 185 -6.03 1.60 -2.11
CA SER A 185 -5.03 1.59 -3.19
C SER A 185 -5.50 2.17 -4.53
N HIS A 186 -6.80 2.27 -4.74
CA HIS A 186 -7.37 2.77 -6.00
C HIS A 186 -8.42 3.87 -5.77
N SER A 187 -8.28 4.63 -4.68
CA SER A 187 -9.21 5.70 -4.33
C SER A 187 -8.48 6.97 -3.92
N GLU A 188 -9.21 8.06 -3.82
CA GLU A 188 -8.78 9.27 -3.15
C GLU A 188 -8.84 9.09 -1.62
N PRO A 189 -8.06 9.86 -0.84
CA PRO A 189 -8.14 9.87 0.60
C PRO A 189 -9.54 10.20 1.12
N PHE A 190 -9.96 9.55 2.20
CA PHE A 190 -11.25 9.81 2.84
C PHE A 190 -11.13 9.84 4.37
N GLN A 191 -12.14 10.39 5.01
CA GLN A 191 -12.20 10.48 6.46
C GLN A 191 -13.29 9.57 7.00
N GLN A 192 -13.02 8.89 8.11
CA GLN A 192 -14.01 8.09 8.79
C GLN A 192 -15.01 9.00 9.51
N ASN A 193 -16.30 8.91 9.17
CA ASN A 193 -17.35 9.51 9.97
C ASN A 193 -17.57 8.62 11.20
N LYS A 194 -17.22 9.14 12.38
CA LYS A 194 -17.52 8.52 13.68
C LYS A 194 -18.92 8.99 14.13
N GLU A 195 -20.00 8.53 13.45
CA GLU A 195 -21.37 8.60 13.95
C GLU A 195 -21.80 7.26 14.57
#